data_209721c8a79301709f8d29e5e50450fe
#
_entry.id   209721c8a79301709f8d29e5e50450fe
#
_cell.length_a   1.000
_cell.length_b   1.000
_cell.length_c   1.000
_cell.angle_alpha   90.00
_cell.angle_beta   90.00
_cell.angle_gamma   90.00
#
_symmetry.space_group_name_H-M   'P 1'
#
loop_
_entity.id
_entity.type
_entity.pdbx_description
1 polymer ?
#
loop_
_entity_poly.entity_id
_entity_poly.type
_entity_poly.pdbx_seq_one_letter_code
_entity_poly.pdbx_strand_id
1 'polypeptide(L)'
;MPAFKKPKYSVEQTQEIMMRALGALCDSETPMTIEEIQQADLFLVSTTAQKMARVLNELVEKGVVAKTKSKAKGGRMVYMSIEVLEKQGYEREKLVC
;
A
#
# COMPACT_ATOMS: atom_id res chain seq x y z
N MET A 1 12.15 17.73 -29.59
CA MET A 1 12.38 17.71 -28.49
C MET A 1 12.29 16.56 -27.83
N PRO A 2 12.93 16.48 -27.04
CA PRO A 2 13.02 15.34 -26.46
C PRO A 2 11.88 14.89 -25.87
N ALA A 3 11.86 13.92 -25.96
CA ALA A 3 10.99 13.14 -25.42
C ALA A 3 11.03 13.07 -23.96
N PHE A 4 10.82 14.17 -23.34
CA PHE A 4 10.50 14.12 -22.00
C PHE A 4 9.07 13.69 -21.89
N LYS A 5 8.86 12.47 -21.56
CA LYS A 5 7.56 12.08 -21.12
C LYS A 5 7.40 12.61 -19.71
N LYS A 6 6.45 13.49 -19.52
CA LYS A 6 6.07 13.88 -18.18
C LYS A 6 5.66 12.64 -17.42
N PRO A 7 6.13 12.45 -16.18
CA PRO A 7 5.66 11.34 -15.38
C PRO A 7 4.15 11.43 -15.27
N LYS A 8 3.50 10.31 -15.33
CA LYS A 8 2.05 10.24 -15.26
C LYS A 8 1.52 10.80 -13.94
N TYR A 9 2.33 10.72 -12.91
CA TYR A 9 2.02 11.26 -11.60
C TYR A 9 3.13 12.21 -11.18
N SER A 10 2.77 13.37 -10.64
CA SER A 10 3.74 14.29 -10.08
C SER A 10 4.24 13.78 -8.74
N VAL A 11 5.30 14.37 -8.23
CA VAL A 11 5.81 14.05 -6.89
C VAL A 11 4.73 14.31 -5.84
N GLU A 12 4.00 15.40 -5.98
CA GLU A 12 2.92 15.74 -5.05
C GLU A 12 1.79 14.72 -5.09
N GLN A 13 1.41 14.28 -6.28
CA GLN A 13 0.39 13.25 -6.42
C GLN A 13 0.86 11.93 -5.83
N THR A 14 2.11 11.58 -6.03
CA THR A 14 2.69 10.36 -5.46
C THR A 14 2.66 10.42 -3.94
N GLN A 15 3.02 11.56 -3.36
CA GLN A 15 2.97 11.74 -1.91
C GLN A 15 1.55 11.64 -1.38
N GLU A 16 0.58 12.22 -2.09
CA GLU A 16 -0.82 12.13 -1.70
C GLU A 16 -1.31 10.68 -1.73
N ILE A 17 -0.93 9.93 -2.77
CA ILE A 17 -1.27 8.51 -2.87
C ILE A 17 -0.68 7.75 -1.69
N MET A 18 0.59 8.01 -1.34
CA MET A 18 1.26 7.35 -0.22
C MET A 18 0.55 7.63 1.10
N MET A 19 0.20 8.89 1.35
CA MET A 19 -0.48 9.28 2.57
C MET A 19 -1.85 8.65 2.68
N ARG A 20 -2.61 8.65 1.60
CA ARG A 20 -3.96 8.07 1.58
C ARG A 20 -3.93 6.55 1.72
N ALA A 21 -2.98 5.90 1.05
CA ALA A 21 -2.82 4.46 1.15
C ALA A 21 -2.43 4.06 2.58
N LEU A 22 -1.48 4.77 3.16
CA LEU A 22 -1.07 4.52 4.54
C LEU A 22 -2.21 4.78 5.51
N GLY A 23 -2.97 5.85 5.31
CA GLY A 23 -4.15 6.15 6.13
C GLY A 23 -5.19 5.04 6.08
N ALA A 24 -5.47 4.53 4.87
CA ALA A 24 -6.41 3.41 4.72
C ALA A 24 -5.93 2.17 5.46
N LEU A 25 -4.63 1.88 5.38
CA LEU A 25 -4.06 0.73 6.07
C LEU A 25 -4.06 0.92 7.60
N CYS A 26 -3.82 2.14 8.06
CA CYS A 26 -3.85 2.44 9.50
C CYS A 26 -5.26 2.33 10.08
N ASP A 27 -6.28 2.59 9.26
CA ASP A 27 -7.67 2.48 9.69
C ASP A 27 -8.19 1.04 9.59
N SER A 28 -7.46 0.15 8.94
CA SER A 28 -7.89 -1.23 8.75
C SER A 28 -7.24 -2.14 9.80
N GLU A 29 -8.05 -2.96 10.43
CA GLU A 29 -7.57 -3.96 11.39
C GLU A 29 -7.13 -5.24 10.71
N THR A 30 -7.40 -5.38 9.41
CA THR A 30 -7.06 -6.57 8.64
C THR A 30 -6.21 -6.20 7.44
N PRO A 31 -5.38 -7.14 6.94
CA PRO A 31 -4.61 -6.89 5.74
C PRO A 31 -5.51 -6.63 4.54
N MET A 32 -5.08 -5.77 3.63
CA MET A 32 -5.86 -5.38 2.46
C MET A 32 -5.09 -5.64 1.18
N THR A 33 -5.82 -6.08 0.14
CA THR A 33 -5.27 -6.17 -1.22
C THR A 33 -5.21 -4.76 -1.81
N ILE A 34 -4.50 -4.60 -2.92
CA ILE A 34 -4.45 -3.32 -3.63
C ILE A 34 -5.87 -2.85 -3.99
N GLU A 35 -6.71 -3.75 -4.47
CA GLU A 35 -8.08 -3.41 -4.85
C GLU A 35 -8.88 -2.89 -3.66
N GLU A 36 -8.73 -3.53 -2.52
CA GLU A 36 -9.41 -3.09 -1.30
C GLU A 36 -8.93 -1.71 -0.85
N ILE A 37 -7.62 -1.46 -0.95
CA ILE A 37 -7.05 -0.16 -0.61
C ILE A 37 -7.61 0.92 -1.54
N GLN A 38 -7.69 0.63 -2.83
CA GLN A 38 -8.24 1.57 -3.80
C GLN A 38 -9.70 1.90 -3.51
N GLN A 39 -10.47 0.92 -3.08
CA GLN A 39 -11.88 1.14 -2.76
C GLN A 39 -12.11 1.88 -1.45
N ALA A 40 -11.10 1.93 -0.60
CA ALA A 40 -11.21 2.60 0.68
C ALA A 40 -11.12 4.13 0.56
N ASP A 41 -10.66 4.65 -0.57
CA ASP A 41 -10.48 6.09 -0.75
C ASP A 41 -10.78 6.47 -2.20
N LEU A 42 -11.65 7.44 -2.40
CA LEU A 42 -12.06 7.87 -3.74
C LEU A 42 -10.88 8.36 -4.59
N PHE A 43 -9.89 8.97 -3.98
CA PHE A 43 -8.71 9.40 -4.70
C PHE A 43 -7.93 8.20 -5.25
N LEU A 44 -7.87 7.11 -4.47
CA LEU A 44 -7.13 5.92 -4.85
C LEU A 44 -7.83 5.10 -5.93
N VAL A 45 -9.16 5.20 -6.03
CA VAL A 45 -9.93 4.51 -7.07
C VAL A 45 -9.43 4.90 -8.46
N SER A 46 -9.05 6.15 -8.64
CA SER A 46 -8.57 6.65 -9.93
C SER A 46 -7.08 6.36 -10.19
N THR A 47 -6.39 5.79 -9.22
CA THR A 47 -4.97 5.45 -9.34
C THR A 47 -4.83 4.06 -9.95
N THR A 48 -3.85 3.86 -10.83
CA THR A 48 -3.65 2.54 -11.42
C THR A 48 -3.10 1.55 -10.39
N ALA A 49 -3.42 0.28 -10.57
CA ALA A 49 -2.90 -0.77 -9.69
C ALA A 49 -1.37 -0.82 -9.72
N GLN A 50 -0.77 -0.55 -10.88
CA GLN A 50 0.67 -0.52 -11.02
C GLN A 50 1.29 0.60 -10.17
N LYS A 51 0.69 1.78 -10.16
CA LYS A 51 1.15 2.89 -9.33
C LYS A 51 0.97 2.58 -7.85
N MET A 52 -0.16 1.96 -7.49
CA MET A 52 -0.41 1.52 -6.12
C MET A 52 0.66 0.54 -5.66
N ALA A 53 1.01 -0.43 -6.50
CA ALA A 53 2.04 -1.41 -6.15
C ALA A 53 3.38 -0.73 -5.88
N ARG A 54 3.77 0.24 -6.70
CA ARG A 54 5.01 0.99 -6.50
C ARG A 54 5.01 1.76 -5.19
N VAL A 55 3.91 2.45 -4.92
CA VAL A 55 3.76 3.24 -3.69
C VAL A 55 3.82 2.34 -2.46
N LEU A 56 3.10 1.23 -2.50
CA LEU A 56 3.07 0.30 -1.37
C LEU A 56 4.43 -0.36 -1.15
N ASN A 57 5.14 -0.72 -2.22
CA ASN A 57 6.48 -1.27 -2.10
C ASN A 57 7.45 -0.26 -1.48
N GLU A 58 7.31 1.01 -1.82
CA GLU A 58 8.11 2.06 -1.23
C GLU A 58 7.85 2.19 0.27
N LEU A 59 6.58 2.10 0.67
CA LEU A 59 6.21 2.10 2.09
C LEU A 59 6.75 0.88 2.83
N VAL A 60 6.78 -0.26 2.16
CA VAL A 60 7.37 -1.48 2.73
C VAL A 60 8.88 -1.28 2.94
N GLU A 61 9.57 -0.68 1.97
CA GLU A 61 10.99 -0.39 2.09
C GLU A 61 11.30 0.59 3.23
N LYS A 62 10.39 1.52 3.48
CA LYS A 62 10.53 2.46 4.60
C LYS A 62 10.21 1.85 5.95
N GLY A 63 9.71 0.62 5.96
CA GLY A 63 9.42 -0.10 7.20
C GLY A 63 8.13 0.31 7.89
N VAL A 64 7.22 0.99 7.18
CA VAL A 64 5.93 1.40 7.77
C VAL A 64 4.77 0.51 7.33
N VAL A 65 4.97 -0.33 6.34
CA VAL A 65 3.96 -1.26 5.83
C VAL A 65 4.58 -2.64 5.70
N ALA A 66 3.84 -3.67 6.07
CA ALA A 66 4.22 -5.06 5.84
C ALA A 66 3.42 -5.62 4.68
N LYS A 67 3.99 -6.54 3.92
CA LYS A 67 3.26 -7.24 2.87
C LYS A 67 3.47 -8.73 3.01
N THR A 68 2.44 -9.50 2.67
CA THR A 68 2.51 -10.95 2.67
C THR A 68 1.46 -11.51 1.71
N LYS A 69 1.56 -12.78 1.38
CA LYS A 69 0.54 -13.43 0.58
C LYS A 69 -0.54 -13.98 1.51
N SER A 70 -1.80 -13.78 1.15
CA SER A 70 -2.91 -14.24 1.96
C SER A 70 -3.59 -15.43 1.29
N LYS A 71 -3.59 -16.57 1.97
CA LYS A 71 -4.30 -17.75 1.49
C LYS A 71 -5.81 -17.51 1.45
N ALA A 72 -6.32 -16.75 2.41
CA ALA A 72 -7.74 -16.41 2.46
C ALA A 72 -8.18 -15.56 1.27
N LYS A 73 -7.25 -14.90 0.61
CA LYS A 73 -7.54 -14.07 -0.57
C LYS A 73 -6.93 -14.65 -1.85
N GLY A 74 -6.85 -15.97 -1.91
CA GLY A 74 -6.40 -16.66 -3.12
C GLY A 74 -4.94 -16.52 -3.43
N GLY A 75 -4.10 -16.31 -2.42
CA GLY A 75 -2.66 -16.13 -2.60
C GLY A 75 -2.27 -14.74 -3.05
N ARG A 76 -3.20 -13.78 -3.06
CA ARG A 76 -2.91 -12.41 -3.43
C ARG A 76 -2.07 -11.72 -2.37
N MET A 77 -1.25 -10.76 -2.83
CA MET A 77 -0.47 -9.95 -1.92
C MET A 77 -1.39 -9.01 -1.14
N VAL A 78 -1.20 -8.98 0.16
CA VAL A 78 -1.94 -8.07 1.04
C VAL A 78 -0.96 -7.21 1.80
N TYR A 79 -1.43 -6.05 2.24
CA TYR A 79 -0.62 -5.04 2.91
C TYR A 79 -1.27 -4.64 4.22
N MET A 80 -0.45 -4.31 5.20
CA MET A 80 -0.96 -3.86 6.50
C MET A 80 0.02 -2.89 7.13
N SER A 81 -0.50 -1.91 7.86
CA SER A 81 0.34 -0.98 8.59
C SER A 81 1.10 -1.69 9.70
N ILE A 82 2.40 -1.46 9.78
CA ILE A 82 3.24 -2.02 10.86
C ILE A 82 2.72 -1.55 12.22
N GLU A 83 2.29 -0.30 12.31
CA GLU A 83 1.74 0.24 13.55
C GLU A 83 0.51 -0.54 14.03
N VAL A 84 -0.39 -0.87 13.10
CA VAL A 84 -1.58 -1.67 13.43
C VAL A 84 -1.18 -3.07 13.88
N LEU A 85 -0.21 -3.68 13.19
CA LEU A 85 0.28 -5.01 13.54
C LEU A 85 0.86 -5.03 14.94
N GLU A 86 1.65 -4.03 15.28
CA GLU A 86 2.25 -3.93 16.61
C GLU A 86 1.17 -3.77 17.69
N LYS A 87 0.13 -2.99 17.41
CA LYS A 87 -1.00 -2.85 18.33
C LYS A 87 -1.76 -4.16 18.53
N GLN A 88 -1.76 -5.03 17.53
CA GLN A 88 -2.41 -6.33 17.59
C GLN A 88 -1.51 -7.40 18.21
N GLY A 89 -0.27 -7.04 18.56
CA GLY A 89 0.67 -7.99 19.17
C GLY A 89 1.39 -8.90 18.18
N TYR A 90 1.33 -8.60 16.88
CA TYR A 90 2.06 -9.38 15.91
C TYR A 90 3.53 -8.94 15.85
N GLU A 91 4.42 -9.91 15.71
CA GLU A 91 5.83 -9.61 15.51
C GLU A 91 6.11 -9.43 14.04
N ARG A 92 6.93 -8.42 13.70
CA ARG A 92 7.27 -8.11 12.32
C ARG A 92 7.88 -9.31 11.61
N GLU A 93 8.69 -10.07 12.33
CA GLU A 93 9.41 -11.22 11.79
C GLU A 93 8.51 -12.34 11.33
N LYS A 94 7.32 -12.45 11.86
CA LYS A 94 6.36 -13.48 11.48
C LYS A 94 5.68 -13.18 10.15
N LEU A 95 5.80 -11.94 9.66
CA LEU A 95 5.17 -11.53 8.43
C LEU A 95 6.15 -11.48 7.27
N VAL A 96 7.42 -11.42 7.56
CA VAL A 96 8.46 -11.39 6.54
C VAL A 96 9.04 -12.77 6.46
N CYS A 97 8.46 -13.56 5.65
CA CYS A 97 9.00 -14.89 5.41
C CYS A 97 9.82 -14.89 4.16
#